data_66d262df5657ff897a24bfc0efc66cdd
#
_entry.id   66d262df5657ff897a24bfc0efc66cdd
#
_cell.length_a   1.000
_cell.length_b   1.000
_cell.length_c   1.000
_cell.angle_alpha   90.00
_cell.angle_beta   90.00
_cell.angle_gamma   90.00
#
_symmetry.space_group_name_H-M   'P 1'
#
loop_
_entity.id
_entity.type
_entity.pdbx_description
1 polymer ?
#
loop_
_entity_poly.entity_id
_entity_poly.type
_entity_poly.pdbx_seq_one_letter_code
_entity_poly.pdbx_strand_id
1 'polypeptide(L)'
;MDLIFSMDSSSPQPITSLYVHVPFCARKCSYCAFYSEASDGEVINRYISSLIREMEGAARDLRPRTIFFGGGTPSLLNLKQWERLFAAMDRLGLRSAGEWTVECNPATVSLEKARLLKSGGVNRISMGVQSLDEGLLDRLGRVHTREMVFKSYDILRRAGFTNVNLDLMFGIPGQTLDIWRETLKGIFAMESEHLSSYEVIYEEDTALYEQLRAGEFEVDEDLACAMYEELVQRATGAGFEQYEIANFARARGRGETSQRISGPNSTEPQPPVRGCQHNINYWRGGSFYGLGPSATSYVRGVRTKNYANTKLYCDQIEKAQSPVESREELPTLARAGETAAFGLRMTAGWPFEEFRQITGHDLRHDWAGEMDQLTRQGWGERKPDRFKLTSHGLRFADAAAQLFLR
;
A
#
# COMPACT_ATOMS: atom_id res chain seq x y z
N MET A 1 -9.41 -38.76 -37.90
CA MET A 1 -9.73 -39.22 -36.50
C MET A 1 -8.76 -38.51 -35.58
N ASP A 2 -8.99 -37.17 -35.43
CA ASP A 2 -8.06 -36.27 -34.73
C ASP A 2 -8.51 -36.17 -33.30
N LEU A 3 -7.68 -36.69 -32.40
CA LEU A 3 -7.84 -36.57 -30.96
C LEU A 3 -7.39 -35.15 -30.57
N ILE A 4 -8.37 -34.24 -30.42
CA ILE A 4 -8.18 -32.93 -29.78
C ILE A 4 -7.95 -33.22 -28.29
N PHE A 5 -6.68 -33.17 -27.87
CA PHE A 5 -6.36 -33.08 -26.43
C PHE A 5 -6.84 -31.73 -25.94
N SER A 6 -7.97 -31.71 -25.25
CA SER A 6 -8.36 -30.59 -24.41
C SER A 6 -7.34 -30.50 -23.26
N MET A 7 -6.52 -29.48 -23.27
CA MET A 7 -5.71 -29.13 -22.10
C MET A 7 -6.68 -28.77 -20.97
N ASP A 8 -6.79 -29.67 -20.00
CA ASP A 8 -7.51 -29.49 -18.76
C ASP A 8 -6.74 -28.45 -17.91
N SER A 9 -7.21 -27.19 -17.94
CA SER A 9 -6.60 -26.06 -17.24
C SER A 9 -7.04 -25.98 -15.77
N SER A 10 -7.03 -27.11 -15.04
CA SER A 10 -7.58 -27.19 -13.69
C SER A 10 -6.62 -26.82 -12.55
N SER A 11 -5.38 -26.42 -12.83
CA SER A 11 -4.49 -25.93 -11.78
C SER A 11 -4.83 -24.47 -11.44
N PRO A 12 -5.11 -24.14 -10.17
CA PRO A 12 -5.41 -22.77 -9.78
C PRO A 12 -4.22 -21.87 -10.09
N GLN A 13 -4.48 -20.68 -10.67
CA GLN A 13 -3.44 -19.68 -10.99
C GLN A 13 -2.64 -19.32 -9.73
N PRO A 14 -1.30 -19.22 -9.83
CA PRO A 14 -0.47 -18.87 -8.68
C PRO A 14 -0.79 -17.46 -8.19
N ILE A 15 -0.61 -17.24 -6.90
CA ILE A 15 -0.73 -15.92 -6.28
C ILE A 15 0.48 -15.06 -6.68
N THR A 16 0.25 -13.81 -7.06
CA THR A 16 1.28 -12.95 -7.66
C THR A 16 1.67 -11.74 -6.80
N SER A 17 1.11 -11.61 -5.60
CA SER A 17 1.39 -10.49 -4.71
C SER A 17 1.79 -10.99 -3.32
N LEU A 18 2.89 -10.46 -2.79
CA LEU A 18 3.42 -10.81 -1.48
C LEU A 18 3.57 -9.54 -0.63
N TYR A 19 2.88 -9.49 0.49
CA TYR A 19 3.11 -8.53 1.57
C TYR A 19 3.89 -9.19 2.71
N VAL A 20 4.87 -8.50 3.26
CA VAL A 20 5.63 -8.93 4.44
C VAL A 20 5.53 -7.87 5.51
N HIS A 21 4.92 -8.21 6.64
CA HIS A 21 4.80 -7.34 7.78
C HIS A 21 6.03 -7.46 8.68
N VAL A 22 6.82 -6.39 8.75
CA VAL A 22 7.96 -6.27 9.68
C VAL A 22 7.51 -5.45 10.87
N PRO A 23 7.26 -6.06 12.06
CA PRO A 23 6.56 -5.40 13.16
C PRO A 23 7.45 -4.50 14.03
N PHE A 24 8.62 -4.09 13.57
CA PHE A 24 9.59 -3.41 14.41
C PHE A 24 9.72 -1.93 14.09
N CYS A 25 9.64 -1.09 15.14
CA CYS A 25 9.89 0.33 15.10
C CYS A 25 10.86 0.73 16.21
N ALA A 26 11.71 1.75 15.95
CA ALA A 26 12.54 2.32 17.01
C ALA A 26 11.69 3.03 18.09
N ARG A 27 10.55 3.62 17.64
CA ARG A 27 9.53 4.27 18.49
C ARG A 27 8.19 4.19 17.78
N LYS A 28 7.10 3.94 18.51
CA LYS A 28 5.74 4.00 17.97
C LYS A 28 5.32 5.47 17.82
N CYS A 29 4.86 5.84 16.62
CA CYS A 29 4.37 7.18 16.35
C CYS A 29 2.99 7.41 17.00
N SER A 30 2.68 8.68 17.35
CA SER A 30 1.47 9.05 18.08
C SER A 30 0.15 8.74 17.35
N TYR A 31 0.20 8.62 16.03
CA TYR A 31 -0.97 8.37 15.16
C TYR A 31 -1.09 6.92 14.67
N CYS A 32 -0.07 6.07 14.93
CA CYS A 32 0.07 4.80 14.21
C CYS A 32 -0.73 3.67 14.87
N ALA A 33 -1.75 3.17 14.17
CA ALA A 33 -2.54 2.01 14.57
C ALA A 33 -1.95 0.66 14.09
N PHE A 34 -0.95 0.67 13.20
CA PHE A 34 -0.33 -0.56 12.74
C PHE A 34 0.36 -1.29 13.89
N TYR A 35 0.21 -2.62 13.88
CA TYR A 35 0.92 -3.45 14.84
C TYR A 35 2.43 -3.27 14.66
N SER A 36 3.07 -2.75 15.71
CA SER A 36 4.52 -2.60 15.78
C SER A 36 4.99 -2.53 17.21
N GLU A 37 6.21 -2.97 17.44
CA GLU A 37 6.85 -2.98 18.77
C GLU A 37 8.33 -2.60 18.67
N ALA A 38 8.88 -2.10 19.77
CA ALA A 38 10.33 -1.99 19.92
C ALA A 38 10.89 -3.36 20.34
N SER A 39 11.98 -3.79 19.71
CA SER A 39 12.57 -5.10 19.98
C SER A 39 14.08 -5.08 19.87
N ASP A 40 14.72 -6.01 20.58
CA ASP A 40 16.15 -6.26 20.48
C ASP A 40 16.52 -7.18 19.30
N GLY A 41 17.80 -7.34 19.09
CA GLY A 41 18.32 -8.14 17.99
C GLY A 41 17.99 -9.63 18.08
N GLU A 42 17.73 -10.18 19.27
CA GLU A 42 17.40 -11.60 19.46
C GLU A 42 15.97 -11.87 18.99
N VAL A 43 15.01 -11.05 19.41
CA VAL A 43 13.61 -11.13 18.99
C VAL A 43 13.50 -10.96 17.47
N ILE A 44 14.22 -9.97 16.89
CA ILE A 44 14.24 -9.76 15.45
C ILE A 44 14.80 -10.99 14.71
N ASN A 45 15.89 -11.60 15.20
CA ASN A 45 16.46 -12.79 14.56
C ASN A 45 15.54 -14.01 14.66
N ARG A 46 14.82 -14.17 15.76
CA ARG A 46 13.79 -15.20 15.91
C ARG A 46 12.63 -15.00 14.94
N TYR A 47 12.15 -13.76 14.81
CA TYR A 47 11.14 -13.38 13.83
C TYR A 47 11.60 -13.71 12.39
N ILE A 48 12.83 -13.32 12.00
CA ILE A 48 13.36 -13.63 10.66
C ILE A 48 13.35 -15.15 10.39
N SER A 49 13.73 -15.96 11.40
CA SER A 49 13.70 -17.42 11.27
C SER A 49 12.28 -17.97 11.07
N SER A 50 11.31 -17.43 11.81
CA SER A 50 9.90 -17.80 11.69
C SER A 50 9.30 -17.33 10.37
N LEU A 51 9.59 -16.11 9.93
CA LEU A 51 9.15 -15.58 8.65
C LEU A 51 9.65 -16.43 7.47
N ILE A 52 10.91 -16.87 7.49
CA ILE A 52 11.48 -17.75 6.45
C ILE A 52 10.70 -19.07 6.39
N ARG A 53 10.35 -19.67 7.52
CA ARG A 53 9.54 -20.90 7.56
C ARG A 53 8.12 -20.67 7.00
N GLU A 54 7.51 -19.54 7.32
CA GLU A 54 6.20 -19.18 6.76
C GLU A 54 6.27 -18.97 5.23
N MET A 55 7.34 -18.33 4.74
CA MET A 55 7.62 -18.19 3.30
C MET A 55 7.73 -19.55 2.60
N GLU A 56 8.35 -20.55 3.23
CA GLU A 56 8.47 -21.92 2.69
C GLU A 56 7.10 -22.55 2.43
N GLY A 57 6.13 -22.29 3.30
CA GLY A 57 4.73 -22.72 3.12
C GLY A 57 4.05 -22.04 1.93
N ALA A 58 4.17 -20.72 1.84
CA ALA A 58 3.56 -19.91 0.78
C ALA A 58 4.21 -20.12 -0.61
N ALA A 59 5.50 -20.43 -0.67
CA ALA A 59 6.28 -20.57 -1.91
C ALA A 59 5.74 -21.62 -2.88
N ARG A 60 4.95 -22.57 -2.41
CA ARG A 60 4.33 -23.63 -3.25
C ARG A 60 3.37 -23.06 -4.28
N ASP A 61 2.65 -22.00 -3.91
CA ASP A 61 1.57 -21.38 -4.70
C ASP A 61 1.85 -19.89 -5.05
N LEU A 62 2.98 -19.36 -4.61
CA LEU A 62 3.36 -17.96 -4.79
C LEU A 62 4.39 -17.79 -5.91
N ARG A 63 4.09 -16.90 -6.86
CA ARG A 63 5.00 -16.45 -7.94
C ARG A 63 4.91 -14.93 -8.00
N PRO A 64 5.63 -14.19 -7.13
CA PRO A 64 5.37 -12.79 -6.92
C PRO A 64 5.73 -11.96 -8.15
N ARG A 65 4.77 -11.18 -8.62
CA ARG A 65 4.98 -10.03 -9.52
C ARG A 65 5.22 -8.76 -8.73
N THR A 66 4.63 -8.69 -7.52
CA THR A 66 4.86 -7.60 -6.59
C THR A 66 5.23 -8.13 -5.20
N ILE A 67 6.20 -7.48 -4.58
CA ILE A 67 6.61 -7.72 -3.19
C ILE A 67 6.59 -6.39 -2.45
N PHE A 68 6.03 -6.39 -1.24
CA PHE A 68 5.96 -5.20 -0.40
C PHE A 68 6.34 -5.55 1.04
N PHE A 69 7.45 -4.99 1.52
CA PHE A 69 7.85 -5.06 2.91
C PHE A 69 7.41 -3.77 3.61
N GLY A 70 6.50 -3.90 4.57
CA GLY A 70 5.91 -2.77 5.29
C GLY A 70 5.56 -3.11 6.74
N GLY A 71 4.68 -2.29 7.32
CA GLY A 71 4.10 -2.46 8.64
C GLY A 71 4.71 -1.56 9.69
N GLY A 72 5.78 -1.97 10.37
CA GLY A 72 6.57 -1.11 11.24
C GLY A 72 7.62 -0.33 10.43
N THR A 73 8.87 -0.70 10.53
CA THR A 73 9.97 -0.06 9.81
C THR A 73 10.92 -1.14 9.25
N PRO A 74 10.68 -1.69 8.06
CA PRO A 74 11.54 -2.71 7.46
C PRO A 74 13.00 -2.29 7.34
N SER A 75 13.26 -1.00 7.09
CA SER A 75 14.61 -0.45 7.03
C SER A 75 15.36 -0.46 8.37
N LEU A 76 14.71 -0.82 9.48
CA LEU A 76 15.36 -1.04 10.77
C LEU A 76 16.18 -2.35 10.77
N LEU A 77 15.80 -3.34 9.98
CA LEU A 77 16.55 -4.58 9.85
C LEU A 77 18.02 -4.28 9.45
N ASN A 78 18.95 -4.98 10.09
CA ASN A 78 20.37 -4.83 9.77
C ASN A 78 20.80 -5.59 8.50
N LEU A 79 22.02 -5.39 8.05
CA LEU A 79 22.53 -5.99 6.81
C LEU A 79 22.45 -7.52 6.82
N LYS A 80 22.89 -8.15 7.93
CA LYS A 80 22.87 -9.62 8.07
C LYS A 80 21.46 -10.20 8.04
N GLN A 81 20.48 -9.47 8.60
CA GLN A 81 19.07 -9.88 8.56
C GLN A 81 18.51 -9.81 7.15
N TRP A 82 18.83 -8.76 6.39
CA TRP A 82 18.46 -8.66 4.97
C TRP A 82 19.14 -9.73 4.12
N GLU A 83 20.43 -10.00 4.32
CA GLU A 83 21.16 -11.06 3.61
C GLU A 83 20.51 -12.43 3.84
N ARG A 84 20.11 -12.73 5.09
CA ARG A 84 19.38 -13.99 5.39
C ARG A 84 18.04 -14.08 4.66
N LEU A 85 17.27 -12.98 4.61
CA LEU A 85 16.00 -12.93 3.88
C LEU A 85 16.23 -13.12 2.38
N PHE A 86 17.20 -12.42 1.78
CA PHE A 86 17.51 -12.56 0.37
C PHE A 86 17.93 -13.97 0.01
N ALA A 87 18.81 -14.61 0.79
CA ALA A 87 19.24 -15.99 0.58
C ALA A 87 18.05 -16.98 0.66
N ALA A 88 17.13 -16.77 1.60
CA ALA A 88 15.94 -17.60 1.70
C ALA A 88 15.00 -17.40 0.51
N MET A 89 14.75 -16.16 0.10
CA MET A 89 13.89 -15.84 -1.04
C MET A 89 14.47 -16.33 -2.37
N ASP A 90 15.81 -16.31 -2.52
CA ASP A 90 16.48 -16.94 -3.67
C ASP A 90 16.23 -18.46 -3.72
N ARG A 91 16.48 -19.14 -2.61
CA ARG A 91 16.26 -20.60 -2.49
C ARG A 91 14.81 -20.97 -2.80
N LEU A 92 13.86 -20.12 -2.46
CA LEU A 92 12.42 -20.33 -2.67
C LEU A 92 11.90 -19.85 -4.03
N GLY A 93 12.73 -19.21 -4.85
CA GLY A 93 12.36 -18.66 -6.16
C GLY A 93 11.40 -17.45 -6.07
N LEU A 94 11.45 -16.68 -4.98
CA LEU A 94 10.53 -15.57 -4.72
C LEU A 94 11.07 -14.20 -5.12
N ARG A 95 12.29 -14.08 -5.67
CA ARG A 95 12.93 -12.78 -5.97
C ARG A 95 12.63 -12.20 -7.35
N SER A 96 11.90 -12.88 -8.21
CA SER A 96 11.66 -12.47 -9.60
C SER A 96 10.51 -11.46 -9.76
N ALA A 97 10.30 -10.55 -8.79
CA ALA A 97 9.23 -9.58 -8.84
C ALA A 97 9.55 -8.40 -9.77
N GLY A 98 8.54 -7.95 -10.53
CA GLY A 98 8.63 -6.72 -11.34
C GLY A 98 8.65 -5.45 -10.48
N GLU A 99 7.95 -5.46 -9.34
CA GLU A 99 7.97 -4.42 -8.33
C GLU A 99 8.30 -5.02 -6.95
N TRP A 100 9.34 -4.50 -6.31
CA TRP A 100 9.67 -4.84 -4.94
C TRP A 100 9.87 -3.56 -4.12
N THR A 101 8.90 -3.29 -3.26
CA THR A 101 8.87 -2.12 -2.37
C THR A 101 9.37 -2.46 -0.98
N VAL A 102 10.15 -1.54 -0.40
CA VAL A 102 10.52 -1.55 1.02
C VAL A 102 10.19 -0.19 1.64
N GLU A 103 9.47 -0.20 2.75
CA GLU A 103 9.23 1.01 3.55
C GLU A 103 10.47 1.39 4.34
N CYS A 104 10.76 2.68 4.35
CA CYS A 104 11.93 3.25 5.01
C CYS A 104 11.54 4.44 5.89
N ASN A 105 12.13 4.48 7.11
CA ASN A 105 12.18 5.71 7.88
C ASN A 105 13.47 6.48 7.55
N PRO A 106 13.43 7.80 7.32
CA PRO A 106 14.63 8.58 7.01
C PRO A 106 15.80 8.38 8.00
N ALA A 107 15.50 8.20 9.29
CA ALA A 107 16.54 7.96 10.31
C ALA A 107 17.28 6.60 10.18
N THR A 108 16.78 5.67 9.35
CA THR A 108 17.33 4.29 9.26
C THR A 108 18.03 4.00 7.95
N VAL A 109 18.12 4.96 7.03
CA VAL A 109 18.74 4.81 5.71
C VAL A 109 20.24 5.06 5.77
N SER A 110 21.05 4.07 5.39
CA SER A 110 22.50 4.22 5.14
C SER A 110 22.82 3.82 3.70
N LEU A 111 23.95 4.35 3.16
CA LEU A 111 24.34 4.03 1.78
C LEU A 111 24.62 2.54 1.58
N GLU A 112 25.22 1.88 2.57
CA GLU A 112 25.50 0.46 2.55
C GLU A 112 24.22 -0.36 2.51
N LYS A 113 23.24 -0.04 3.38
CA LYS A 113 21.93 -0.68 3.38
C LYS A 113 21.16 -0.44 2.08
N ALA A 114 21.16 0.79 1.58
CA ALA A 114 20.50 1.13 0.32
C ALA A 114 21.09 0.35 -0.87
N ARG A 115 22.42 0.20 -0.92
CA ARG A 115 23.09 -0.63 -1.93
C ARG A 115 22.77 -2.11 -1.78
N LEU A 116 22.74 -2.63 -0.56
CA LEU A 116 22.34 -4.02 -0.30
C LEU A 116 20.91 -4.30 -0.75
N LEU A 117 19.97 -3.43 -0.39
CA LEU A 117 18.57 -3.55 -0.83
C LEU A 117 18.48 -3.54 -2.36
N LYS A 118 19.16 -2.59 -3.01
CA LYS A 118 19.19 -2.47 -4.48
C LYS A 118 19.75 -3.71 -5.15
N SER A 119 20.90 -4.22 -4.70
CA SER A 119 21.51 -5.46 -5.22
C SER A 119 20.66 -6.70 -4.91
N GLY A 120 19.89 -6.65 -3.81
CA GLY A 120 18.92 -7.67 -3.42
C GLY A 120 17.69 -7.76 -4.31
N GLY A 121 17.50 -6.81 -5.24
CA GLY A 121 16.34 -6.79 -6.15
C GLY A 121 15.25 -5.78 -5.78
N VAL A 122 15.39 -5.09 -4.65
CA VAL A 122 14.46 -3.99 -4.29
C VAL A 122 14.58 -2.88 -5.33
N ASN A 123 13.48 -2.49 -5.93
CA ASN A 123 13.48 -1.48 -6.99
C ASN A 123 12.57 -0.28 -6.70
N ARG A 124 11.79 -0.31 -5.61
CA ARG A 124 10.98 0.79 -5.12
C ARG A 124 11.19 1.00 -3.62
N ILE A 125 11.31 2.25 -3.20
CA ILE A 125 11.36 2.64 -1.79
C ILE A 125 10.15 3.51 -1.48
N SER A 126 9.50 3.26 -0.33
CA SER A 126 8.49 4.15 0.26
C SER A 126 9.08 4.80 1.49
N MET A 127 9.32 6.10 1.45
CA MET A 127 9.97 6.84 2.54
C MET A 127 8.94 7.65 3.33
N GLY A 128 8.75 7.29 4.60
CA GLY A 128 7.80 7.94 5.51
C GLY A 128 8.30 9.30 5.98
N VAL A 129 8.06 10.34 5.21
CA VAL A 129 8.44 11.75 5.50
C VAL A 129 7.44 12.41 6.46
N GLN A 130 6.17 12.28 6.18
CA GLN A 130 5.01 12.83 6.87
C GLN A 130 4.92 14.36 6.81
N SER A 131 5.96 15.08 7.20
CA SER A 131 6.05 16.54 7.15
C SER A 131 7.50 17.00 6.98
N LEU A 132 7.70 18.25 6.54
CA LEU A 132 8.99 18.95 6.59
C LEU A 132 9.03 20.02 7.70
N ASP A 133 7.98 20.12 8.52
CA ASP A 133 7.94 20.99 9.71
C ASP A 133 8.36 20.18 10.94
N GLU A 134 9.36 20.67 11.68
CA GLU A 134 9.92 19.96 12.84
C GLU A 134 8.90 19.86 13.99
N GLY A 135 8.06 20.88 14.19
CA GLY A 135 7.03 20.89 15.23
C GLY A 135 5.96 19.84 14.97
N LEU A 136 5.56 19.67 13.69
CA LEU A 136 4.62 18.61 13.30
C LEU A 136 5.25 17.21 13.38
N LEU A 137 6.52 17.07 13.03
CA LEU A 137 7.24 15.81 13.21
C LEU A 137 7.30 15.40 14.69
N ASP A 138 7.60 16.32 15.57
CA ASP A 138 7.60 16.07 17.02
C ASP A 138 6.19 15.69 17.52
N ARG A 139 5.15 16.41 17.11
CA ARG A 139 3.76 16.09 17.45
C ARG A 139 3.33 14.70 17.00
N LEU A 140 3.79 14.26 15.84
CA LEU A 140 3.56 12.90 15.32
C LEU A 140 4.43 11.85 16.04
N GLY A 141 5.37 12.25 16.90
CA GLY A 141 6.30 11.34 17.57
C GLY A 141 7.36 10.77 16.64
N ARG A 142 7.71 11.46 15.54
CA ARG A 142 8.72 11.02 14.58
C ARG A 142 10.13 11.18 15.16
N VAL A 143 11.00 10.22 14.81
CA VAL A 143 12.41 10.21 15.26
C VAL A 143 13.38 10.83 14.26
N HIS A 144 12.91 11.21 13.08
CA HIS A 144 13.72 11.84 12.06
C HIS A 144 13.44 13.35 11.98
N THR A 145 14.38 14.09 11.44
CA THR A 145 14.31 15.52 11.17
C THR A 145 14.16 15.80 9.68
N ARG A 146 13.80 17.04 9.34
CA ARG A 146 13.77 17.52 7.95
C ARG A 146 15.10 17.28 7.23
N GLU A 147 16.23 17.55 7.88
CA GLU A 147 17.55 17.33 7.30
C GLU A 147 17.78 15.86 6.94
N MET A 148 17.37 14.94 7.83
CA MET A 148 17.46 13.49 7.57
C MET A 148 16.65 13.06 6.35
N VAL A 149 15.50 13.70 6.07
CA VAL A 149 14.72 13.41 4.86
C VAL A 149 15.54 13.66 3.60
N PHE A 150 16.10 14.86 3.44
CA PHE A 150 16.89 15.20 2.26
C PHE A 150 18.16 14.34 2.13
N LYS A 151 18.87 14.14 3.25
CA LYS A 151 20.06 13.28 3.29
C LYS A 151 19.75 11.84 2.88
N SER A 152 18.65 11.28 3.39
CA SER A 152 18.25 9.91 3.07
C SER A 152 17.81 9.77 1.63
N TYR A 153 17.11 10.76 1.10
CA TYR A 153 16.74 10.79 -0.31
C TYR A 153 17.98 10.82 -1.22
N ASP A 154 18.99 11.68 -0.92
CA ASP A 154 20.28 11.68 -1.65
C ASP A 154 20.97 10.31 -1.58
N ILE A 155 21.00 9.68 -0.41
CA ILE A 155 21.55 8.33 -0.24
C ILE A 155 20.87 7.32 -1.16
N LEU A 156 19.53 7.34 -1.21
CA LEU A 156 18.77 6.44 -2.09
C LEU A 156 19.07 6.67 -3.57
N ARG A 157 19.15 7.95 -3.99
CA ARG A 157 19.54 8.30 -5.36
C ARG A 157 20.97 7.85 -5.70
N ARG A 158 21.92 8.05 -4.82
CA ARG A 158 23.32 7.57 -4.96
C ARG A 158 23.44 6.05 -4.96
N ALA A 159 22.51 5.33 -4.32
CA ALA A 159 22.42 3.88 -4.40
C ALA A 159 21.74 3.38 -5.70
N GLY A 160 21.23 4.28 -6.56
CA GLY A 160 20.64 3.97 -7.86
C GLY A 160 19.13 3.70 -7.83
N PHE A 161 18.40 4.12 -6.77
CA PHE A 161 16.95 4.06 -6.78
C PHE A 161 16.34 5.17 -7.66
N THR A 162 15.53 4.78 -8.62
CA THR A 162 14.81 5.65 -9.58
C THR A 162 13.30 5.56 -9.42
N ASN A 163 12.82 4.88 -8.38
CA ASN A 163 11.40 4.81 -8.02
C ASN A 163 11.32 4.96 -6.50
N VAL A 164 11.16 6.20 -6.05
CA VAL A 164 11.03 6.58 -4.64
C VAL A 164 9.70 7.24 -4.42
N ASN A 165 8.92 6.68 -3.51
CA ASN A 165 7.72 7.28 -2.99
C ASN A 165 8.05 8.10 -1.73
N LEU A 166 7.41 9.25 -1.58
CA LEU A 166 7.44 10.08 -0.38
C LEU A 166 6.04 10.05 0.25
N ASP A 167 5.95 9.55 1.48
CA ASP A 167 4.68 9.52 2.22
C ASP A 167 4.53 10.81 3.02
N LEU A 168 3.41 11.50 2.87
CA LEU A 168 3.04 12.73 3.57
C LEU A 168 1.76 12.56 4.36
N MET A 169 1.57 13.41 5.36
CA MET A 169 0.32 13.54 6.10
C MET A 169 -0.15 14.98 6.11
N PHE A 170 -1.46 15.17 6.00
CA PHE A 170 -2.12 16.46 6.17
C PHE A 170 -3.27 16.35 7.19
N GLY A 171 -3.82 17.49 7.62
CA GLY A 171 -4.78 17.50 8.73
C GLY A 171 -4.15 17.19 10.09
N ILE A 172 -2.82 17.36 10.23
CA ILE A 172 -2.12 17.15 11.50
C ILE A 172 -2.54 18.24 12.48
N PRO A 173 -2.85 17.93 13.76
CA PRO A 173 -3.23 18.95 14.74
C PRO A 173 -2.19 20.08 14.84
N GLY A 174 -2.63 21.30 14.62
CA GLY A 174 -1.78 22.50 14.58
C GLY A 174 -1.13 22.78 13.21
N GLN A 175 -1.35 21.94 12.21
CA GLN A 175 -0.91 22.21 10.84
C GLN A 175 -1.74 23.34 10.23
N THR A 176 -1.08 24.34 9.65
CA THR A 176 -1.73 25.40 8.88
C THR A 176 -1.58 25.13 7.38
N LEU A 177 -2.42 25.78 6.57
CA LEU A 177 -2.33 25.69 5.11
C LEU A 177 -0.98 26.19 4.58
N ASP A 178 -0.37 27.18 5.23
CA ASP A 178 0.94 27.70 4.83
C ASP A 178 2.07 26.72 5.16
N ILE A 179 2.05 26.07 6.32
CA ILE A 179 3.00 24.97 6.65
C ILE A 179 2.86 23.83 5.64
N TRP A 180 1.62 23.50 5.26
CA TRP A 180 1.36 22.48 4.24
C TRP A 180 1.94 22.87 2.87
N ARG A 181 1.73 24.12 2.45
CA ARG A 181 2.29 24.65 1.20
C ARG A 181 3.80 24.61 1.15
N GLU A 182 4.48 24.98 2.23
CA GLU A 182 5.94 24.89 2.30
C GLU A 182 6.44 23.45 2.30
N THR A 183 5.72 22.52 2.96
CA THR A 183 6.02 21.09 2.88
C THR A 183 5.92 20.60 1.44
N LEU A 184 4.79 20.86 0.75
CA LEU A 184 4.59 20.45 -0.66
C LEU A 184 5.67 21.02 -1.59
N LYS A 185 6.01 22.29 -1.42
CA LYS A 185 7.08 22.94 -2.20
C LYS A 185 8.43 22.25 -2.03
N GLY A 186 8.81 21.92 -0.78
CA GLY A 186 10.04 21.18 -0.52
C GLY A 186 10.05 19.77 -1.11
N ILE A 187 8.92 19.08 -1.03
CA ILE A 187 8.75 17.71 -1.56
C ILE A 187 8.79 17.69 -3.09
N PHE A 188 8.12 18.60 -3.77
CA PHE A 188 8.14 18.64 -5.24
C PHE A 188 9.52 19.00 -5.80
N ALA A 189 10.31 19.79 -5.05
CA ALA A 189 11.70 20.09 -5.41
C ALA A 189 12.64 18.87 -5.34
N MET A 190 12.24 17.78 -4.65
CA MET A 190 13.00 16.53 -4.61
C MET A 190 12.83 15.67 -5.88
N GLU A 191 11.85 16.00 -6.74
CA GLU A 191 11.59 15.31 -8.00
C GLU A 191 11.41 13.79 -7.86
N SER A 192 10.67 13.36 -6.81
CA SER A 192 10.33 11.95 -6.64
C SER A 192 9.39 11.45 -7.74
N GLU A 193 9.37 10.15 -7.97
CA GLU A 193 8.51 9.51 -8.99
C GLU A 193 7.09 9.26 -8.49
N HIS A 194 6.93 9.20 -7.17
CA HIS A 194 5.66 8.85 -6.54
C HIS A 194 5.47 9.67 -5.27
N LEU A 195 4.22 9.96 -4.95
CA LEU A 195 3.80 10.64 -3.74
C LEU A 195 2.58 9.91 -3.17
N SER A 196 2.61 9.63 -1.88
CA SER A 196 1.44 9.22 -1.11
C SER A 196 1.13 10.32 -0.10
N SER A 197 -0.14 10.67 0.04
CA SER A 197 -0.53 11.69 1.02
C SER A 197 -1.84 11.31 1.67
N TYR A 198 -1.82 11.20 2.98
CA TYR A 198 -2.93 10.72 3.79
C TYR A 198 -3.40 11.82 4.73
N GLU A 199 -4.71 11.95 4.85
CA GLU A 199 -5.29 12.69 5.99
C GLU A 199 -5.03 11.93 7.28
N VAL A 200 -4.80 12.64 8.39
CA VAL A 200 -4.66 12.01 9.71
C VAL A 200 -5.99 11.36 10.09
N ILE A 201 -5.97 10.06 10.33
CA ILE A 201 -7.09 9.31 10.90
C ILE A 201 -6.81 9.11 12.39
N TYR A 202 -7.80 9.38 13.22
CA TYR A 202 -7.72 9.23 14.67
C TYR A 202 -8.22 7.85 15.08
N GLU A 203 -7.34 6.86 14.96
CA GLU A 203 -7.65 5.47 15.29
C GLU A 203 -7.64 5.25 16.81
N GLU A 204 -8.60 4.49 17.30
CA GLU A 204 -8.62 4.02 18.70
C GLU A 204 -7.28 3.37 19.06
N ASP A 205 -6.89 3.41 20.32
CA ASP A 205 -5.60 2.90 20.82
C ASP A 205 -4.34 3.68 20.32
N THR A 206 -4.51 4.87 19.74
CA THR A 206 -3.39 5.77 19.44
C THR A 206 -3.32 6.94 20.40
N ALA A 207 -2.09 7.41 20.69
CA ALA A 207 -1.89 8.55 21.58
C ALA A 207 -2.59 9.82 21.05
N LEU A 208 -2.64 9.99 19.72
CA LEU A 208 -3.29 11.13 19.08
C LEU A 208 -4.81 11.09 19.24
N TYR A 209 -5.41 9.90 19.23
CA TYR A 209 -6.84 9.73 19.49
C TYR A 209 -7.18 10.06 20.95
N GLU A 210 -6.36 9.62 21.92
CA GLU A 210 -6.57 9.95 23.33
C GLU A 210 -6.47 11.47 23.57
N GLN A 211 -5.56 12.16 22.91
CA GLN A 211 -5.46 13.62 22.96
C GLN A 211 -6.72 14.32 22.40
N LEU A 212 -7.24 13.83 21.27
CA LEU A 212 -8.50 14.32 20.71
C LEU A 212 -9.67 14.11 21.68
N ARG A 213 -9.79 12.95 22.28
CA ARG A 213 -10.81 12.65 23.30
C ARG A 213 -10.68 13.52 24.56
N ALA A 214 -9.46 13.87 24.93
CA ALA A 214 -9.20 14.77 26.05
C ALA A 214 -9.50 16.25 25.72
N GLY A 215 -9.84 16.58 24.45
CA GLY A 215 -10.11 17.94 24.02
C GLY A 215 -8.86 18.82 23.90
N GLU A 216 -7.67 18.22 23.72
CA GLU A 216 -6.43 18.97 23.55
C GLU A 216 -6.37 19.71 22.21
N PHE A 217 -7.16 19.29 21.25
CA PHE A 217 -7.36 19.93 19.94
C PHE A 217 -8.70 19.52 19.35
N GLU A 218 -9.13 20.24 18.33
CA GLU A 218 -10.33 19.93 17.52
C GLU A 218 -9.90 19.57 16.09
N VAL A 219 -10.73 18.75 15.42
CA VAL A 219 -10.55 18.43 13.99
C VAL A 219 -11.20 19.52 13.15
N ASP A 220 -10.45 20.08 12.22
CA ASP A 220 -10.93 21.07 11.25
C ASP A 220 -11.08 20.41 9.87
N GLU A 221 -12.27 19.89 9.59
CA GLU A 221 -12.58 19.19 8.33
C GLU A 221 -12.49 20.14 7.12
N ASP A 222 -12.85 21.42 7.28
CA ASP A 222 -12.77 22.42 6.20
C ASP A 222 -11.31 22.70 5.84
N LEU A 223 -10.44 22.80 6.83
CA LEU A 223 -9.00 22.96 6.64
C LEU A 223 -8.39 21.69 5.98
N ALA A 224 -8.78 20.49 6.41
CA ALA A 224 -8.32 19.24 5.81
C ALA A 224 -8.75 19.16 4.34
N CYS A 225 -9.99 19.52 4.02
CA CYS A 225 -10.48 19.62 2.64
C CYS A 225 -9.66 20.64 1.82
N ALA A 226 -9.36 21.82 2.36
CA ALA A 226 -8.55 22.82 1.67
C ALA A 226 -7.11 22.30 1.43
N MET A 227 -6.52 21.57 2.39
CA MET A 227 -5.21 20.94 2.24
C MET A 227 -5.21 19.87 1.14
N TYR A 228 -6.25 19.07 1.04
CA TYR A 228 -6.40 18.08 -0.04
C TYR A 228 -6.52 18.76 -1.42
N GLU A 229 -7.29 19.82 -1.53
CA GLU A 229 -7.43 20.58 -2.78
C GLU A 229 -6.08 21.20 -3.21
N GLU A 230 -5.36 21.79 -2.27
CA GLU A 230 -4.01 22.32 -2.50
C GLU A 230 -3.03 21.22 -2.96
N LEU A 231 -3.09 20.04 -2.33
CA LEU A 231 -2.31 18.87 -2.73
C LEU A 231 -2.58 18.49 -4.19
N VAL A 232 -3.83 18.28 -4.56
CA VAL A 232 -4.21 17.83 -5.92
C VAL A 232 -3.77 18.87 -6.95
N GLN A 233 -4.02 20.14 -6.69
CA GLN A 233 -3.64 21.24 -7.59
C GLN A 233 -2.12 21.31 -7.79
N ARG A 234 -1.35 21.29 -6.70
CA ARG A 234 0.11 21.42 -6.77
C ARG A 234 0.78 20.17 -7.32
N ALA A 235 0.29 18.98 -6.95
CA ALA A 235 0.80 17.71 -7.50
C ALA A 235 0.61 17.66 -9.02
N THR A 236 -0.59 18.05 -9.51
CA THR A 236 -0.87 18.15 -10.95
C THR A 236 0.07 19.15 -11.62
N GLY A 237 0.26 20.34 -11.03
CA GLY A 237 1.19 21.36 -11.53
C GLY A 237 2.65 20.90 -11.54
N ALA A 238 3.03 19.99 -10.64
CA ALA A 238 4.35 19.36 -10.57
C ALA A 238 4.52 18.14 -11.47
N GLY A 239 3.51 17.81 -12.30
CA GLY A 239 3.56 16.70 -13.28
C GLY A 239 3.23 15.32 -12.69
N PHE A 240 2.51 15.28 -11.56
CA PHE A 240 1.94 14.06 -11.03
C PHE A 240 0.50 13.85 -11.52
N GLU A 241 0.13 12.59 -11.74
CA GLU A 241 -1.23 12.15 -11.99
C GLU A 241 -1.75 11.39 -10.75
N GLN A 242 -2.90 11.80 -10.24
CA GLN A 242 -3.59 11.06 -9.20
C GLN A 242 -4.20 9.79 -9.81
N TYR A 243 -3.83 8.62 -9.34
CA TYR A 243 -4.37 7.35 -9.84
C TYR A 243 -5.30 6.64 -8.85
N GLU A 244 -5.24 7.03 -7.56
CA GLU A 244 -6.22 6.68 -6.53
C GLU A 244 -6.26 7.79 -5.45
N ILE A 245 -7.10 7.67 -4.44
CA ILE A 245 -7.43 8.75 -3.49
C ILE A 245 -6.18 9.40 -2.88
N ALA A 246 -5.24 8.59 -2.38
CA ALA A 246 -4.08 9.07 -1.62
C ALA A 246 -2.77 9.05 -2.43
N ASN A 247 -2.76 8.46 -3.63
CA ASN A 247 -1.53 8.18 -4.35
C ASN A 247 -1.44 8.87 -5.70
N PHE A 248 -0.27 9.45 -5.93
CA PHE A 248 0.06 10.22 -7.13
C PHE A 248 1.36 9.69 -7.73
N ALA A 249 1.43 9.57 -9.04
CA ALA A 249 2.63 9.13 -9.74
C ALA A 249 2.95 10.05 -10.89
N ARG A 250 4.23 10.25 -11.20
CA ARG A 250 4.62 11.02 -12.39
C ARG A 250 4.17 10.31 -13.65
N ALA A 251 3.63 11.08 -14.58
CA ALA A 251 3.34 10.62 -15.93
C ALA A 251 4.62 10.11 -16.59
N ARG A 252 4.49 9.12 -17.49
CA ARG A 252 5.64 8.64 -18.30
C ARG A 252 6.23 9.73 -19.14
N GLY A 253 7.57 9.82 -19.18
CA GLY A 253 8.26 10.52 -20.25
C GLY A 253 7.95 9.88 -21.61
N ARG A 254 7.78 10.68 -22.68
CA ARG A 254 7.64 10.17 -24.05
C ARG A 254 8.91 9.36 -24.37
N GLY A 255 8.79 8.03 -24.42
CA GLY A 255 9.91 7.13 -24.79
C GLY A 255 10.12 5.93 -23.87
N GLU A 256 9.52 5.86 -22.68
CA GLU A 256 9.61 4.69 -21.84
C GLU A 256 8.63 3.59 -22.30
N THR A 257 9.18 2.49 -22.82
CA THR A 257 8.38 1.32 -23.24
C THR A 257 7.87 0.54 -22.05
N SER A 258 6.58 0.19 -22.04
CA SER A 258 5.97 -0.62 -20.98
C SER A 258 6.41 -2.08 -21.05
N GLN A 259 6.96 -2.62 -19.98
CA GLN A 259 6.77 -4.05 -19.76
C GLN A 259 5.29 -4.26 -19.36
N ARG A 260 4.52 -4.89 -20.24
CA ARG A 260 3.09 -5.19 -20.00
C ARG A 260 2.98 -6.17 -18.85
N ILE A 261 2.33 -5.75 -17.76
CA ILE A 261 1.94 -6.62 -16.65
C ILE A 261 0.55 -7.23 -16.91
N SER A 262 -0.23 -6.64 -17.82
CA SER A 262 -1.52 -7.17 -18.28
C SER A 262 -1.35 -8.21 -19.39
N GLY A 263 -2.26 -9.20 -19.43
CA GLY A 263 -2.27 -10.23 -20.49
C GLY A 263 -2.34 -9.66 -21.90
N PRO A 264 -2.04 -10.45 -22.94
CA PRO A 264 -1.80 -9.97 -24.32
C PRO A 264 -3.00 -9.32 -24.99
N ASN A 265 -4.19 -9.28 -24.39
CA ASN A 265 -5.43 -8.80 -25.00
C ASN A 265 -6.15 -7.67 -24.25
N SER A 266 -5.54 -6.97 -23.29
CA SER A 266 -6.22 -5.86 -22.61
C SER A 266 -6.13 -4.57 -23.44
N THR A 267 -7.29 -4.02 -23.82
CA THR A 267 -7.45 -2.72 -24.52
C THR A 267 -7.55 -1.54 -23.56
N GLU A 268 -7.25 -1.76 -22.26
CA GLU A 268 -7.47 -0.79 -21.21
C GLU A 268 -6.40 0.31 -21.12
N PRO A 269 -6.78 1.54 -20.71
CA PRO A 269 -5.80 2.52 -20.28
C PRO A 269 -5.04 1.99 -19.09
N GLN A 270 -3.77 1.67 -19.30
CA GLN A 270 -2.91 1.16 -18.23
C GLN A 270 -2.73 2.22 -17.16
N PRO A 271 -2.70 1.82 -15.87
CA PRO A 271 -2.35 2.75 -14.79
C PRO A 271 -1.00 3.41 -15.08
N PRO A 272 -0.75 4.62 -14.57
CA PRO A 272 0.52 5.28 -14.75
C PRO A 272 1.65 4.31 -14.34
N VAL A 273 2.73 4.28 -15.13
CA VAL A 273 3.80 3.28 -15.00
C VAL A 273 4.44 3.23 -13.65
N ARG A 274 4.39 4.33 -12.93
CA ARG A 274 4.99 4.51 -11.61
C ARG A 274 4.01 4.37 -10.46
N GLY A 275 2.74 4.07 -10.73
CA GLY A 275 1.76 3.69 -9.70
C GLY A 275 2.20 2.40 -8.98
N CYS A 276 2.00 2.33 -7.66
CA CYS A 276 2.33 1.15 -6.87
C CYS A 276 1.48 -0.05 -7.30
N GLN A 277 2.09 -1.00 -8.01
CA GLN A 277 1.37 -2.16 -8.56
C GLN A 277 0.84 -3.07 -7.45
N HIS A 278 1.54 -3.11 -6.31
CA HIS A 278 1.09 -3.85 -5.15
C HIS A 278 -0.24 -3.31 -4.60
N ASN A 279 -0.36 -1.98 -4.44
CA ASN A 279 -1.60 -1.33 -3.98
C ASN A 279 -2.72 -1.47 -5.03
N ILE A 280 -2.39 -1.33 -6.31
CA ILE A 280 -3.35 -1.51 -7.41
C ILE A 280 -3.94 -2.93 -7.39
N ASN A 281 -3.13 -3.96 -7.10
CA ASN A 281 -3.62 -5.33 -6.93
C ASN A 281 -4.71 -5.41 -5.84
N TYR A 282 -4.55 -4.71 -4.71
CA TYR A 282 -5.58 -4.66 -3.66
C TYR A 282 -6.86 -3.99 -4.15
N TRP A 283 -6.73 -2.82 -4.77
CA TRP A 283 -7.88 -2.06 -5.26
C TRP A 283 -8.66 -2.79 -6.37
N ARG A 284 -8.01 -3.70 -7.08
CA ARG A 284 -8.63 -4.56 -8.10
C ARG A 284 -9.11 -5.92 -7.58
N GLY A 285 -9.13 -6.12 -6.26
CA GLY A 285 -9.60 -7.37 -5.65
C GLY A 285 -8.68 -8.57 -5.90
N GLY A 286 -7.41 -8.33 -6.25
CA GLY A 286 -6.43 -9.38 -6.51
C GLY A 286 -6.03 -10.14 -5.26
N SER A 287 -5.75 -11.44 -5.41
CA SER A 287 -5.24 -12.27 -4.32
C SER A 287 -3.80 -11.90 -3.95
N PHE A 288 -3.49 -12.06 -2.66
CA PHE A 288 -2.15 -11.82 -2.12
C PHE A 288 -1.90 -12.66 -0.88
N TYR A 289 -0.63 -13.00 -0.64
CA TYR A 289 -0.17 -13.49 0.65
C TYR A 289 0.35 -12.35 1.50
N GLY A 290 -0.05 -12.33 2.78
CA GLY A 290 0.51 -11.50 3.83
C GLY A 290 1.20 -12.38 4.85
N LEU A 291 2.50 -12.19 5.05
CA LEU A 291 3.33 -12.98 5.96
C LEU A 291 3.86 -12.12 7.10
N GLY A 292 4.06 -12.72 8.25
CA GLY A 292 4.49 -12.06 9.48
C GLY A 292 3.33 -11.74 10.43
N PRO A 293 3.64 -11.28 11.67
CA PRO A 293 2.62 -10.97 12.68
C PRO A 293 1.67 -9.87 12.19
N SER A 294 0.37 -9.98 12.50
CA SER A 294 -0.69 -9.05 12.07
C SER A 294 -0.92 -8.96 10.56
N ALA A 295 -0.16 -9.68 9.74
CA ALA A 295 -0.35 -9.67 8.30
C ALA A 295 -1.68 -10.32 7.91
N THR A 296 -2.38 -9.68 6.96
CA THR A 296 -3.57 -10.24 6.33
C THR A 296 -3.20 -10.84 4.98
N SER A 297 -3.71 -12.03 4.69
CA SER A 297 -3.73 -12.63 3.35
C SER A 297 -5.14 -12.60 2.78
N TYR A 298 -5.26 -12.45 1.47
CA TYR A 298 -6.50 -12.65 0.74
C TYR A 298 -6.22 -13.60 -0.44
N VAL A 299 -6.62 -14.85 -0.30
CA VAL A 299 -6.30 -15.90 -1.26
C VAL A 299 -7.59 -16.53 -1.77
N ARG A 300 -7.91 -16.31 -3.04
CA ARG A 300 -9.07 -16.90 -3.73
C ARG A 300 -10.39 -16.70 -2.98
N GLY A 301 -10.60 -15.50 -2.43
CA GLY A 301 -11.82 -15.12 -1.72
C GLY A 301 -11.82 -15.44 -0.22
N VAL A 302 -10.76 -16.03 0.30
CA VAL A 302 -10.60 -16.27 1.74
C VAL A 302 -9.61 -15.25 2.31
N ARG A 303 -10.05 -14.49 3.31
CA ARG A 303 -9.22 -13.58 4.09
C ARG A 303 -8.76 -14.29 5.37
N THR A 304 -7.47 -14.22 5.65
CA THR A 304 -6.90 -14.68 6.91
C THR A 304 -6.02 -13.59 7.50
N LYS A 305 -5.94 -13.52 8.83
CA LYS A 305 -5.06 -12.58 9.54
C LYS A 305 -4.22 -13.36 10.55
N ASN A 306 -2.92 -13.11 10.57
CA ASN A 306 -2.01 -13.66 11.55
C ASN A 306 -2.14 -12.93 12.89
N TYR A 307 -1.76 -13.61 13.99
CA TYR A 307 -1.74 -13.01 15.34
C TYR A 307 -0.98 -11.68 15.34
N ALA A 308 -1.60 -10.65 15.89
CA ALA A 308 -0.96 -9.35 16.13
C ALA A 308 -0.11 -9.41 17.43
N ASN A 309 0.80 -10.39 17.51
CA ASN A 309 1.72 -10.61 18.62
C ASN A 309 2.94 -11.39 18.08
N THR A 310 4.11 -10.74 18.05
CA THR A 310 5.33 -11.33 17.47
C THR A 310 5.77 -12.60 18.18
N LYS A 311 5.68 -12.62 19.52
CA LYS A 311 6.06 -13.81 20.30
C LYS A 311 5.16 -15.00 19.98
N LEU A 312 3.83 -14.79 20.02
CA LEU A 312 2.85 -15.84 19.71
C LEU A 312 2.99 -16.34 18.28
N TYR A 313 3.14 -15.42 17.32
CA TYR A 313 3.41 -15.77 15.93
C TYR A 313 4.64 -16.69 15.80
N CYS A 314 5.76 -16.34 16.42
CA CYS A 314 6.96 -17.17 16.40
C CYS A 314 6.74 -18.53 17.09
N ASP A 315 6.07 -18.55 18.27
CA ASP A 315 5.76 -19.77 18.99
C ASP A 315 4.93 -20.75 18.14
N GLN A 316 3.94 -20.25 17.39
CA GLN A 316 3.12 -21.08 16.47
C GLN A 316 3.95 -21.67 15.33
N ILE A 317 4.72 -20.84 14.64
CA ILE A 317 5.57 -21.28 13.54
C ILE A 317 6.63 -22.33 13.99
N GLU A 318 7.25 -22.12 15.15
CA GLU A 318 8.25 -23.05 15.71
C GLU A 318 7.66 -24.42 16.04
N LYS A 319 6.40 -24.44 16.45
CA LYS A 319 5.63 -25.69 16.72
C LYS A 319 5.00 -26.30 15.46
N ALA A 320 5.30 -25.76 14.27
CA ALA A 320 4.65 -26.13 13.03
C ALA A 320 3.12 -26.00 13.06
N GLN A 321 2.61 -25.01 13.83
CA GLN A 321 1.21 -24.65 13.91
C GLN A 321 0.93 -23.42 13.05
N SER A 322 -0.36 -23.21 12.69
CA SER A 322 -0.80 -22.05 11.92
C SER A 322 -0.66 -20.77 12.72
N PRO A 323 -0.05 -19.70 12.19
CA PRO A 323 -0.01 -18.39 12.83
C PRO A 323 -1.32 -17.59 12.66
N VAL A 324 -2.34 -18.17 12.00
CA VAL A 324 -3.60 -17.50 11.66
C VAL A 324 -4.47 -17.38 12.92
N GLU A 325 -4.84 -16.14 13.24
CA GLU A 325 -5.76 -15.78 14.31
C GLU A 325 -7.21 -15.83 13.86
N SER A 326 -7.49 -15.33 12.67
CA SER A 326 -8.85 -15.25 12.14
C SER A 326 -8.93 -15.63 10.66
N ARG A 327 -10.10 -16.15 10.27
CA ARG A 327 -10.43 -16.53 8.90
C ARG A 327 -11.84 -16.04 8.57
N GLU A 328 -11.97 -15.39 7.44
CA GLU A 328 -13.23 -14.89 6.90
C GLU A 328 -13.40 -15.32 5.45
N GLU A 329 -14.63 -15.70 5.10
CA GLU A 329 -15.01 -16.01 3.73
C GLU A 329 -16.41 -15.42 3.47
N LEU A 330 -16.44 -14.34 2.71
CA LEU A 330 -17.69 -13.66 2.40
C LEU A 330 -18.49 -14.41 1.32
N PRO A 331 -19.81 -14.37 1.39
CA PRO A 331 -20.68 -14.77 0.27
C PRO A 331 -20.29 -14.02 -1.01
N THR A 332 -20.56 -14.61 -2.17
CA THR A 332 -20.08 -14.09 -3.46
C THR A 332 -20.53 -12.65 -3.73
N LEU A 333 -21.78 -12.31 -3.43
CA LEU A 333 -22.32 -10.95 -3.60
C LEU A 333 -21.67 -9.95 -2.64
N ALA A 334 -21.51 -10.30 -1.36
CA ALA A 334 -20.85 -9.44 -0.38
C ALA A 334 -19.38 -9.19 -0.75
N ARG A 335 -18.67 -10.24 -1.21
CA ARG A 335 -17.30 -10.13 -1.73
C ARG A 335 -17.22 -9.24 -2.97
N ALA A 336 -18.19 -9.34 -3.88
CA ALA A 336 -18.25 -8.48 -5.06
C ALA A 336 -18.51 -7.02 -4.67
N GLY A 337 -19.37 -6.77 -3.66
CA GLY A 337 -19.63 -5.45 -3.11
C GLY A 337 -18.37 -4.83 -2.49
N GLU A 338 -17.63 -5.60 -1.70
CA GLU A 338 -16.33 -5.17 -1.15
C GLU A 338 -15.30 -4.86 -2.25
N THR A 339 -15.24 -5.70 -3.29
CA THR A 339 -14.38 -5.47 -4.46
C THR A 339 -14.79 -4.18 -5.19
N ALA A 340 -16.11 -3.93 -5.35
CA ALA A 340 -16.59 -2.68 -5.93
C ALA A 340 -16.16 -1.47 -5.10
N ALA A 341 -16.37 -1.52 -3.79
CA ALA A 341 -16.02 -0.46 -2.84
C ALA A 341 -14.52 -0.10 -2.91
N PHE A 342 -13.63 -1.10 -2.84
CA PHE A 342 -12.20 -0.86 -2.92
C PHE A 342 -11.76 -0.29 -4.27
N GLY A 343 -12.30 -0.79 -5.39
CA GLY A 343 -11.87 -0.34 -6.71
C GLY A 343 -12.38 1.03 -7.10
N LEU A 344 -13.44 1.55 -6.44
CA LEU A 344 -13.90 2.93 -6.61
C LEU A 344 -12.91 3.97 -6.07
N ARG A 345 -11.94 3.56 -5.24
CA ARG A 345 -10.81 4.42 -4.84
C ARG A 345 -9.96 4.86 -6.04
N MET A 346 -9.92 4.06 -7.10
CA MET A 346 -9.13 4.38 -8.29
C MET A 346 -9.84 5.43 -9.15
N THR A 347 -9.08 6.42 -9.62
CA THR A 347 -9.59 7.49 -10.50
C THR A 347 -10.12 6.96 -11.83
N ALA A 348 -9.61 5.79 -12.27
CA ALA A 348 -10.10 5.08 -13.44
C ALA A 348 -11.47 4.44 -13.23
N GLY A 349 -11.89 4.21 -11.97
CA GLY A 349 -13.10 3.50 -11.60
C GLY A 349 -13.09 2.03 -12.01
N TRP A 350 -14.28 1.43 -12.13
CA TRP A 350 -14.47 0.06 -12.54
C TRP A 350 -14.97 -0.05 -13.98
N PRO A 351 -14.18 -0.61 -14.91
CA PRO A 351 -14.69 -1.12 -16.17
C PRO A 351 -15.69 -2.25 -15.90
N PHE A 352 -16.88 -2.19 -16.49
CA PHE A 352 -17.96 -3.14 -16.18
C PHE A 352 -17.60 -4.59 -16.52
N GLU A 353 -16.92 -4.78 -17.64
CA GLU A 353 -16.52 -6.11 -18.08
C GLU A 353 -15.41 -6.71 -17.21
N GLU A 354 -14.40 -5.91 -16.81
CA GLU A 354 -13.36 -6.34 -15.89
C GLU A 354 -13.94 -6.75 -14.54
N PHE A 355 -14.84 -5.93 -13.99
CA PHE A 355 -15.52 -6.24 -12.74
C PHE A 355 -16.28 -7.57 -12.82
N ARG A 356 -17.01 -7.77 -13.92
CA ARG A 356 -17.76 -9.01 -14.14
C ARG A 356 -16.86 -10.23 -14.24
N GLN A 357 -15.72 -10.11 -14.91
CA GLN A 357 -14.73 -11.19 -15.03
C GLN A 357 -14.12 -11.58 -13.67
N ILE A 358 -13.85 -10.59 -12.82
CA ILE A 358 -13.22 -10.79 -11.51
C ILE A 358 -14.22 -11.36 -10.49
N THR A 359 -15.45 -10.82 -10.47
CA THR A 359 -16.42 -11.09 -9.39
C THR A 359 -17.53 -12.06 -9.77
N GLY A 360 -17.79 -12.24 -11.06
CA GLY A 360 -18.97 -12.94 -11.57
C GLY A 360 -20.28 -12.14 -11.52
N HIS A 361 -20.24 -10.90 -11.02
CA HIS A 361 -21.39 -9.99 -10.86
C HIS A 361 -21.32 -8.81 -11.83
N ASP A 362 -22.46 -8.21 -12.16
CA ASP A 362 -22.51 -7.04 -13.05
C ASP A 362 -22.92 -5.78 -12.29
N LEU A 363 -22.02 -4.80 -12.18
CA LEU A 363 -22.27 -3.52 -11.53
C LEU A 363 -23.51 -2.82 -12.10
N ARG A 364 -23.76 -2.94 -13.40
CA ARG A 364 -24.90 -2.28 -14.08
C ARG A 364 -26.24 -2.82 -13.62
N HIS A 365 -26.26 -4.05 -13.12
CA HIS A 365 -27.46 -4.74 -12.66
C HIS A 365 -27.53 -4.73 -11.13
N ASP A 366 -26.48 -5.20 -10.46
CA ASP A 366 -26.51 -5.51 -9.02
C ASP A 366 -26.37 -4.26 -8.15
N TRP A 367 -25.78 -3.16 -8.69
CA TRP A 367 -25.59 -1.85 -8.02
C TRP A 367 -26.10 -0.67 -8.87
N ALA A 368 -27.12 -0.89 -9.71
CA ALA A 368 -27.68 0.18 -10.56
C ALA A 368 -28.16 1.37 -9.72
N GLY A 369 -28.87 1.09 -8.63
CA GLY A 369 -29.45 2.11 -7.75
C GLY A 369 -28.40 2.98 -7.06
N GLU A 370 -27.32 2.36 -6.58
CA GLU A 370 -26.20 3.03 -5.91
C GLU A 370 -25.43 3.92 -6.87
N MET A 371 -25.15 3.42 -8.08
CA MET A 371 -24.52 4.23 -9.14
C MET A 371 -25.39 5.42 -9.55
N ASP A 372 -26.72 5.23 -9.65
CA ASP A 372 -27.66 6.30 -9.96
C ASP A 372 -27.75 7.32 -8.81
N GLN A 373 -27.68 6.86 -7.55
CA GLN A 373 -27.61 7.74 -6.37
C GLN A 373 -26.36 8.61 -6.42
N LEU A 374 -25.17 8.01 -6.58
CA LEU A 374 -23.90 8.75 -6.65
C LEU A 374 -23.88 9.72 -7.84
N THR A 375 -24.49 9.34 -8.96
CA THR A 375 -24.57 10.22 -10.15
C THR A 375 -25.45 11.44 -9.86
N ARG A 376 -26.61 11.25 -9.20
CA ARG A 376 -27.48 12.38 -8.79
C ARG A 376 -26.84 13.31 -7.79
N GLN A 377 -25.97 12.79 -6.91
CA GLN A 377 -25.18 13.58 -5.95
C GLN A 377 -24.00 14.32 -6.60
N GLY A 378 -23.71 14.04 -7.89
CA GLY A 378 -22.52 14.56 -8.55
C GLY A 378 -21.20 13.89 -8.11
N TRP A 379 -21.29 12.79 -7.36
CA TRP A 379 -20.13 12.04 -6.86
C TRP A 379 -19.66 10.95 -7.83
N GLY A 380 -20.56 10.45 -8.69
CA GLY A 380 -20.30 9.40 -9.65
C GLY A 380 -20.50 9.83 -11.10
N GLU A 381 -19.76 9.22 -12.00
CA GLU A 381 -19.91 9.36 -13.44
C GLU A 381 -20.06 7.97 -14.08
N ARG A 382 -21.21 7.74 -14.73
CA ARG A 382 -21.47 6.53 -15.50
C ARG A 382 -21.11 6.75 -16.97
N LYS A 383 -20.11 6.02 -17.45
CA LYS A 383 -19.71 5.98 -18.86
C LYS A 383 -20.24 4.71 -19.52
N PRO A 384 -20.21 4.59 -20.86
CA PRO A 384 -20.69 3.39 -21.53
C PRO A 384 -19.99 2.09 -21.10
N ASP A 385 -18.70 2.18 -20.74
CA ASP A 385 -17.82 1.05 -20.43
C ASP A 385 -17.48 0.91 -18.95
N ARG A 386 -17.75 1.94 -18.11
CA ARG A 386 -17.32 1.97 -16.70
C ARG A 386 -18.16 2.87 -15.82
N PHE A 387 -17.99 2.68 -14.51
CA PHE A 387 -18.40 3.62 -13.48
C PHE A 387 -17.18 4.11 -12.69
N LYS A 388 -17.10 5.39 -12.39
CA LYS A 388 -16.03 5.99 -11.59
C LYS A 388 -16.56 7.11 -10.71
N LEU A 389 -15.82 7.45 -9.66
CA LEU A 389 -16.05 8.67 -8.90
C LEU A 389 -15.56 9.90 -9.69
N THR A 390 -16.27 11.01 -9.54
CA THR A 390 -15.81 12.32 -10.01
C THR A 390 -14.69 12.83 -9.10
N SER A 391 -13.97 13.90 -9.49
CA SER A 391 -12.99 14.54 -8.60
C SER A 391 -13.64 15.01 -7.29
N HIS A 392 -14.92 15.45 -7.34
CA HIS A 392 -15.69 15.78 -6.15
C HIS A 392 -16.02 14.53 -5.33
N GLY A 393 -16.47 13.45 -6.00
CA GLY A 393 -16.82 12.18 -5.33
C GLY A 393 -15.65 11.46 -4.67
N LEU A 394 -14.41 11.65 -5.17
CA LEU A 394 -13.22 11.09 -4.53
C LEU A 394 -12.98 11.61 -3.11
N ARG A 395 -13.45 12.82 -2.80
CA ARG A 395 -13.42 13.39 -1.43
C ARG A 395 -14.35 12.67 -0.47
N PHE A 396 -15.38 12.01 -0.97
CA PHE A 396 -16.39 11.27 -0.21
C PHE A 396 -16.32 9.76 -0.52
N ALA A 397 -15.14 9.28 -0.89
CA ALA A 397 -14.97 7.91 -1.38
C ALA A 397 -15.37 6.85 -0.36
N ASP A 398 -15.14 7.09 0.94
CA ASP A 398 -15.53 6.14 1.98
C ASP A 398 -17.06 6.06 2.13
N ALA A 399 -17.76 7.20 2.08
CA ALA A 399 -19.21 7.24 2.07
C ALA A 399 -19.80 6.61 0.78
N ALA A 400 -19.15 6.84 -0.36
CA ALA A 400 -19.53 6.20 -1.61
C ALA A 400 -19.31 4.68 -1.57
N ALA A 401 -18.19 4.22 -1.02
CA ALA A 401 -17.85 2.81 -0.88
C ALA A 401 -18.85 2.04 -0.01
N GLN A 402 -19.31 2.65 1.09
CA GLN A 402 -20.31 2.04 1.99
C GLN A 402 -21.61 1.64 1.28
N LEU A 403 -22.02 2.35 0.23
CA LEU A 403 -23.22 2.02 -0.54
C LEU A 403 -23.09 0.68 -1.27
N PHE A 404 -21.89 0.23 -1.58
CA PHE A 404 -21.64 -1.01 -2.33
C PHE A 404 -21.53 -2.24 -1.44
N LEU A 405 -21.35 -2.08 -0.13
CA LEU A 405 -21.26 -3.21 0.81
C LEU A 405 -22.63 -3.91 0.96
N ARG A 406 -22.60 -5.26 1.05
CA ARG A 406 -23.78 -6.13 1.16
C ARG A 406 -23.69 -7.00 2.40
#